data_78198bf8b0d89039e67a62018a56193f
#
_entry.id   78198bf8b0d89039e67a62018a56193f
#
_cell.length_a   1.000
_cell.length_b   1.000
_cell.length_c   1.000
_cell.angle_alpha   90.00
_cell.angle_beta   90.00
_cell.angle_gamma   90.00
#
_symmetry.space_group_name_H-M   'P 1'
#
loop_
_entity.id
_entity.type
_entity.pdbx_description
1 polymer ?
#
loop_
_entity_poly.entity_id
_entity_poly.type
_entity_poly.pdbx_seq_one_letter_code
_entity_poly.pdbx_strand_id
1 'polypeptide(L)'
;FQRYLDFEGLAGVAEAHRERGLPEEDFIEEFTRNARALVQVGPVIDGQTDAPTGMPFELVAEGTPYTPGLTQLALRLTWNGQPAGGVQVGVFLTPPGATPPEEVERGLFTTDDAGRVTVPVGLAGRYMLSAVHIEPLDAGTAAVWRSQLAGAASGEVPTRCFSRRPSGS
;
A
#
# COMPACT_ATOMS: atom_id res chain seq x y z
N PHE A 1 -15.02 -1.61 14.12
CA PHE A 1 -13.80 -0.81 14.31
C PHE A 1 -12.61 -1.69 14.69
N GLN A 2 -12.69 -2.48 15.80
CA GLN A 2 -11.58 -3.34 16.26
C GLN A 2 -11.03 -4.25 15.16
N ARG A 3 -11.87 -4.99 14.43
CA ARG A 3 -11.43 -5.87 13.33
C ARG A 3 -10.68 -5.14 12.21
N TYR A 4 -11.05 -3.90 11.95
CA TYR A 4 -10.34 -3.04 11.01
C TYR A 4 -8.96 -2.65 11.53
N LEU A 5 -8.86 -2.24 12.79
CA LEU A 5 -7.59 -1.90 13.43
C LEU A 5 -6.64 -3.11 13.49
N ASP A 6 -7.16 -4.29 13.83
CA ASP A 6 -6.38 -5.54 13.85
C ASP A 6 -5.87 -5.88 12.43
N PHE A 7 -6.74 -5.71 11.43
CA PHE A 7 -6.38 -5.95 10.04
C PHE A 7 -5.29 -5.00 9.55
N GLU A 8 -5.34 -3.73 9.92
CA GLU A 8 -4.36 -2.71 9.53
C GLU A 8 -3.15 -2.60 10.48
N GLY A 9 -3.06 -3.44 11.52
CA GLY A 9 -1.95 -3.44 12.47
C GLY A 9 -1.93 -2.23 13.40
N LEU A 10 -3.08 -1.66 13.70
CA LEU A 10 -3.24 -0.41 14.44
C LEU A 10 -3.65 -0.63 15.91
N ALA A 11 -3.01 -1.58 16.60
CA ALA A 11 -3.33 -1.92 17.99
C ALA A 11 -3.28 -0.71 18.96
N GLY A 12 -2.31 0.19 18.76
CA GLY A 12 -2.20 1.41 19.56
C GLY A 12 -3.39 2.36 19.45
N VAL A 13 -4.07 2.38 18.29
CA VAL A 13 -5.31 3.17 18.11
C VAL A 13 -6.45 2.57 18.92
N ALA A 14 -6.55 1.24 18.98
CA ALA A 14 -7.57 0.55 19.80
C ALA A 14 -7.38 0.83 21.30
N GLU A 15 -6.13 0.87 21.76
CA GLU A 15 -5.81 1.23 23.14
C GLU A 15 -6.15 2.69 23.44
N ALA A 16 -5.69 3.62 22.60
CA ALA A 16 -5.99 5.04 22.73
C ALA A 16 -7.50 5.33 22.65
N HIS A 17 -8.27 4.58 21.86
CA HIS A 17 -9.72 4.71 21.81
C HIS A 17 -10.38 4.40 23.16
N ARG A 18 -9.94 3.31 23.81
CA ARG A 18 -10.42 2.92 25.15
C ARG A 18 -9.99 3.89 26.24
N GLU A 19 -8.74 4.35 26.23
CA GLU A 19 -8.21 5.32 27.19
C GLU A 19 -8.93 6.67 27.12
N ARG A 20 -9.36 7.08 25.93
CA ARG A 20 -10.17 8.28 25.71
C ARG A 20 -11.63 8.11 26.16
N GLY A 21 -12.04 6.93 26.60
CA GLY A 21 -13.40 6.63 27.04
C GLY A 21 -14.44 6.75 25.91
N LEU A 22 -14.03 6.54 24.66
CA LEU A 22 -14.90 6.64 23.49
C LEU A 22 -15.84 5.42 23.40
N PRO A 23 -17.07 5.59 22.87
CA PRO A 23 -18.00 4.49 22.70
C PRO A 23 -17.47 3.50 21.64
N GLU A 24 -17.78 2.22 21.80
CA GLU A 24 -17.39 1.18 20.84
C GLU A 24 -18.14 1.28 19.49
N GLU A 25 -19.32 1.88 19.52
CA GLU A 25 -20.22 2.06 18.37
C GLU A 25 -20.69 3.52 18.30
N ASP A 26 -21.26 3.92 17.16
CA ASP A 26 -21.88 5.22 16.92
C ASP A 26 -20.97 6.45 17.11
N PHE A 27 -19.66 6.31 16.89
CA PHE A 27 -18.75 7.44 16.80
C PHE A 27 -18.47 7.83 15.34
N ILE A 28 -18.05 9.08 15.12
CA ILE A 28 -17.75 9.63 13.79
C ILE A 28 -16.24 9.60 13.54
N GLU A 29 -15.87 9.14 12.37
CA GLU A 29 -14.52 9.15 11.85
C GLU A 29 -14.47 9.98 10.55
N GLU A 30 -13.50 10.90 10.44
CA GLU A 30 -13.15 11.52 9.15
C GLU A 30 -12.30 10.55 8.37
N PHE A 31 -12.66 10.28 7.11
CA PHE A 31 -11.94 9.32 6.28
C PHE A 31 -11.54 9.91 4.94
N THR A 32 -10.26 9.76 4.58
CA THR A 32 -9.72 10.17 3.27
C THR A 32 -9.00 9.00 2.60
N ARG A 33 -9.21 8.83 1.31
CA ARG A 33 -8.49 7.88 0.46
C ARG A 33 -7.64 8.62 -0.54
N ASN A 34 -6.32 8.41 -0.48
CA ASN A 34 -5.35 8.89 -1.45
C ASN A 34 -4.92 7.66 -2.25
N ALA A 35 -5.36 7.55 -3.49
CA ALA A 35 -5.11 6.37 -4.31
C ALA A 35 -4.53 6.74 -5.67
N ARG A 36 -3.60 5.92 -6.14
CA ARG A 36 -2.96 6.04 -7.45
C ARG A 36 -2.93 4.71 -8.17
N ALA A 37 -2.75 4.76 -9.48
CA ALA A 37 -2.51 3.59 -10.29
C ALA A 37 -1.26 3.79 -11.15
N LEU A 38 -0.40 2.77 -11.21
CA LEU A 38 0.71 2.72 -12.14
C LEU A 38 0.27 2.00 -13.40
N VAL A 39 0.37 2.68 -14.53
CA VAL A 39 0.00 2.16 -15.85
C VAL A 39 1.18 2.29 -16.78
N GLN A 40 1.60 1.17 -17.37
CA GLN A 40 2.68 1.16 -18.36
C GLN A 40 2.10 1.38 -19.77
N VAL A 41 2.60 2.40 -20.47
CA VAL A 41 2.27 2.67 -21.86
C VAL A 41 3.57 2.62 -22.69
N GLY A 42 3.61 1.70 -23.64
CA GLY A 42 4.82 1.45 -24.45
C GLY A 42 5.87 0.61 -23.71
N PRO A 43 7.12 0.55 -24.24
CA PRO A 43 8.19 -0.23 -23.63
C PRO A 43 8.61 0.35 -22.27
N VAL A 44 9.01 -0.52 -21.35
CA VAL A 44 9.64 -0.11 -20.09
C VAL A 44 11.00 0.50 -20.38
N ILE A 45 11.27 1.66 -19.78
CA ILE A 45 12.55 2.38 -19.90
C ILE A 45 13.33 2.14 -18.60
N ASP A 46 14.61 1.83 -18.74
CA ASP A 46 15.51 1.64 -17.59
C ASP A 46 15.55 2.90 -16.71
N GLY A 47 15.45 2.70 -15.38
CA GLY A 47 15.43 3.78 -14.41
C GLY A 47 14.10 4.53 -14.31
N GLN A 48 13.05 4.02 -14.95
CA GLN A 48 11.70 4.60 -14.81
C GLN A 48 11.22 4.49 -13.36
N THR A 49 10.85 5.62 -12.79
CA THR A 49 10.31 5.73 -11.42
C THR A 49 8.96 6.42 -11.46
N ASP A 50 8.18 6.20 -10.42
CA ASP A 50 6.99 7.00 -10.13
C ASP A 50 7.39 8.35 -9.51
N ALA A 51 6.50 9.32 -9.52
CA ALA A 51 6.73 10.64 -8.94
C ALA A 51 5.67 10.98 -7.88
N PRO A 52 6.07 11.68 -6.79
CA PRO A 52 5.11 12.21 -5.83
C PRO A 52 4.10 13.14 -6.51
N THR A 53 2.85 13.08 -6.10
CA THR A 53 1.78 13.97 -6.56
C THR A 53 1.40 15.02 -5.52
N GLY A 54 1.94 14.92 -4.30
CA GLY A 54 1.68 15.83 -3.19
C GLY A 54 0.41 15.51 -2.41
N MET A 55 -0.10 14.28 -2.51
CA MET A 55 -1.19 13.83 -1.65
C MET A 55 -0.72 13.78 -0.18
N PRO A 56 -1.59 14.11 0.79
CA PRO A 56 -1.21 14.15 2.21
C PRO A 56 -0.62 12.84 2.73
N PHE A 57 -1.16 11.70 2.30
CA PHE A 57 -0.63 10.37 2.62
C PHE A 57 -0.42 9.62 1.32
N GLU A 58 0.84 9.35 0.97
CA GLU A 58 1.18 8.93 -0.39
C GLU A 58 2.20 7.79 -0.40
N LEU A 59 1.88 6.75 -1.16
CA LEU A 59 2.76 5.62 -1.43
C LEU A 59 3.30 5.74 -2.87
N VAL A 60 4.61 5.98 -2.99
CA VAL A 60 5.31 6.24 -4.27
C VAL A 60 6.26 5.10 -4.58
N ALA A 61 6.21 4.56 -5.80
CA ALA A 61 7.14 3.51 -6.22
C ALA A 61 8.48 4.11 -6.66
N GLU A 62 9.59 3.60 -6.12
CA GLU A 62 10.97 3.98 -6.53
C GLU A 62 11.43 3.19 -7.77
N GLY A 63 10.50 2.61 -8.53
CA GLY A 63 10.68 1.86 -9.77
C GLY A 63 9.35 1.52 -10.40
N THR A 64 9.36 0.70 -11.46
CA THR A 64 8.13 0.21 -12.06
C THR A 64 7.98 -1.30 -11.87
N PRO A 65 6.79 -1.79 -11.46
CA PRO A 65 6.53 -3.23 -11.31
C PRO A 65 6.59 -3.99 -12.65
N TYR A 66 6.57 -3.26 -13.76
CA TYR A 66 6.61 -3.82 -15.12
C TYR A 66 8.03 -4.10 -15.61
N THR A 67 9.07 -3.75 -14.85
CA THR A 67 10.47 -4.05 -15.22
C THR A 67 10.68 -5.55 -15.38
N PRO A 68 11.13 -6.03 -16.56
CA PRO A 68 11.37 -7.45 -16.76
C PRO A 68 12.38 -8.01 -15.75
N GLY A 69 12.01 -9.10 -15.10
CA GLY A 69 12.90 -9.74 -14.13
C GLY A 69 12.89 -9.11 -12.72
N LEU A 70 12.16 -8.03 -12.47
CA LEU A 70 12.02 -7.46 -11.13
C LEU A 70 11.38 -8.46 -10.18
N THR A 71 11.98 -8.68 -9.03
CA THR A 71 11.46 -9.55 -7.98
C THR A 71 10.97 -8.78 -6.76
N GLN A 72 11.48 -7.58 -6.60
CA GLN A 72 11.19 -6.69 -5.46
C GLN A 72 11.02 -5.27 -5.97
N LEU A 73 10.08 -4.54 -5.41
CA LEU A 73 9.83 -3.14 -5.68
C LEU A 73 10.05 -2.33 -4.39
N ALA A 74 10.91 -1.33 -4.47
CA ALA A 74 11.07 -0.36 -3.40
C ALA A 74 9.98 0.72 -3.53
N LEU A 75 9.41 1.09 -2.38
CA LEU A 75 8.38 2.13 -2.27
C LEU A 75 8.76 3.07 -1.15
N ARG A 76 8.25 4.30 -1.23
CA ARG A 76 8.34 5.31 -0.20
C ARG A 76 6.93 5.74 0.23
N LEU A 77 6.66 5.67 1.51
CA LEU A 77 5.47 6.20 2.14
C LEU A 77 5.77 7.56 2.77
N THR A 78 4.94 8.54 2.49
CA THR A 78 5.07 9.88 3.07
C THR A 78 3.76 10.35 3.71
N TRP A 79 3.89 11.10 4.79
CA TRP A 79 2.83 11.82 5.47
C TRP A 79 3.14 13.33 5.41
N ASN A 80 2.28 14.10 4.74
CA ASN A 80 2.47 15.53 4.50
C ASN A 80 3.87 15.86 3.95
N GLY A 81 4.35 15.02 3.02
CA GLY A 81 5.67 15.17 2.38
C GLY A 81 6.86 14.73 3.24
N GLN A 82 6.64 14.29 4.49
CA GLN A 82 7.69 13.75 5.37
C GLN A 82 7.68 12.20 5.34
N PRO A 83 8.80 11.53 5.57
CA PRO A 83 8.84 10.08 5.69
C PRO A 83 7.87 9.55 6.74
N ALA A 84 7.09 8.51 6.41
CA ALA A 84 6.20 7.82 7.33
C ALA A 84 6.80 6.46 7.72
N GLY A 85 7.58 6.44 8.80
CA GLY A 85 8.25 5.26 9.33
C GLY A 85 7.38 4.45 10.28
N GLY A 86 7.65 3.13 10.38
CA GLY A 86 6.94 2.21 11.28
C GLY A 86 5.50 1.90 10.87
N VAL A 87 5.10 2.25 9.64
CA VAL A 87 3.73 2.04 9.15
C VAL A 87 3.62 0.71 8.43
N GLN A 88 2.56 -0.04 8.74
CA GLN A 88 2.26 -1.29 8.03
C GLN A 88 1.77 -1.00 6.61
N VAL A 89 2.32 -1.73 5.64
CA VAL A 89 1.90 -1.75 4.25
C VAL A 89 1.37 -3.13 3.90
N GLY A 90 0.09 -3.22 3.59
CA GLY A 90 -0.53 -4.43 3.04
C GLY A 90 -0.27 -4.51 1.54
N VAL A 91 0.18 -5.66 1.08
CA VAL A 91 0.36 -5.98 -0.34
C VAL A 91 -0.61 -7.07 -0.72
N PHE A 92 -1.45 -6.82 -1.70
CA PHE A 92 -2.48 -7.73 -2.18
C PHE A 92 -2.15 -8.13 -3.62
N LEU A 93 -2.04 -9.41 -3.86
CA LEU A 93 -1.86 -9.98 -5.20
C LEU A 93 -3.13 -10.69 -5.64
N THR A 94 -3.66 -10.28 -6.78
CA THR A 94 -4.70 -11.02 -7.50
C THR A 94 -4.02 -11.76 -8.66
N PRO A 95 -3.90 -13.09 -8.63
CA PRO A 95 -3.31 -13.86 -9.71
C PRO A 95 -4.06 -13.69 -11.03
N PRO A 96 -3.43 -13.98 -12.19
CA PRO A 96 -4.10 -13.91 -13.48
C PRO A 96 -5.33 -14.84 -13.54
N GLY A 97 -6.46 -14.32 -13.97
CA GLY A 97 -7.72 -15.06 -14.06
C GLY A 97 -8.47 -15.27 -12.76
N ALA A 98 -7.88 -14.89 -11.62
CA ALA A 98 -8.54 -14.99 -10.32
C ALA A 98 -9.64 -13.93 -10.14
N THR A 99 -10.66 -14.27 -9.34
CA THR A 99 -11.78 -13.37 -9.02
C THR A 99 -11.67 -12.90 -7.58
N PRO A 100 -11.43 -11.57 -7.34
CA PRO A 100 -11.45 -11.03 -5.97
C PRO A 100 -12.87 -11.15 -5.35
N PRO A 101 -12.98 -11.28 -3.99
CA PRO A 101 -11.88 -11.24 -3.01
C PRO A 101 -11.29 -12.61 -2.63
N GLU A 102 -11.85 -13.73 -3.10
CA GLU A 102 -11.60 -15.07 -2.54
C GLU A 102 -10.20 -15.62 -2.85
N GLU A 103 -9.58 -15.13 -3.93
CA GLU A 103 -8.29 -15.61 -4.42
C GLU A 103 -7.20 -14.53 -4.34
N VAL A 104 -7.31 -13.62 -3.36
CA VAL A 104 -6.32 -12.56 -3.14
C VAL A 104 -5.32 -12.99 -2.06
N GLU A 105 -4.06 -13.07 -2.44
CA GLU A 105 -2.96 -13.28 -1.50
C GLU A 105 -2.60 -11.96 -0.81
N ARG A 106 -2.37 -11.98 0.51
CA ARG A 106 -1.98 -10.82 1.29
C ARG A 106 -0.62 -11.01 1.96
N GLY A 107 0.29 -10.05 1.75
CA GLY A 107 1.54 -9.90 2.50
C GLY A 107 1.53 -8.64 3.35
N LEU A 108 2.25 -8.64 4.47
CA LEU A 108 2.40 -7.49 5.36
C LEU A 108 3.87 -7.10 5.47
N PHE A 109 4.14 -5.81 5.35
CA PHE A 109 5.47 -5.21 5.40
C PHE A 109 5.41 -3.95 6.24
N THR A 110 6.56 -3.50 6.77
CA THR A 110 6.62 -2.29 7.59
C THR A 110 7.66 -1.34 7.00
N THR A 111 7.35 -0.06 6.95
CA THR A 111 8.29 0.98 6.50
C THR A 111 9.40 1.19 7.55
N ASP A 112 10.61 1.45 7.06
CA ASP A 112 11.73 1.91 7.91
C ASP A 112 11.55 3.38 8.33
N ASP A 113 12.50 3.90 9.13
CA ASP A 113 12.48 5.29 9.63
C ASP A 113 12.52 6.34 8.50
N ALA A 114 13.00 5.96 7.31
CA ALA A 114 12.99 6.80 6.12
C ALA A 114 11.69 6.67 5.30
N GLY A 115 10.69 5.95 5.81
CA GLY A 115 9.42 5.68 5.14
C GLY A 115 9.53 4.70 3.97
N ARG A 116 10.64 3.95 3.86
CA ARG A 116 10.87 3.01 2.76
C ARG A 116 10.41 1.59 3.13
N VAL A 117 9.88 0.90 2.15
CA VAL A 117 9.53 -0.52 2.24
C VAL A 117 9.86 -1.20 0.92
N THR A 118 10.34 -2.44 0.99
CA THR A 118 10.57 -3.26 -0.19
C THR A 118 9.60 -4.43 -0.18
N VAL A 119 8.86 -4.60 -1.28
CA VAL A 119 7.81 -5.60 -1.39
C VAL A 119 8.08 -6.56 -2.56
N PRO A 120 7.70 -7.85 -2.46
CA PRO A 120 7.83 -8.79 -3.55
C PRO A 120 6.84 -8.49 -4.67
N VAL A 121 7.34 -8.47 -5.93
CA VAL A 121 6.52 -8.27 -7.14
C VAL A 121 6.88 -9.31 -8.21
N GLY A 122 7.42 -10.45 -7.78
CA GLY A 122 7.94 -11.48 -8.66
C GLY A 122 6.91 -12.38 -9.33
N LEU A 123 5.65 -12.34 -8.91
CA LEU A 123 4.57 -13.15 -9.45
C LEU A 123 3.74 -12.35 -10.46
N ALA A 124 3.17 -13.06 -11.43
CA ALA A 124 2.23 -12.44 -12.35
C ALA A 124 0.91 -12.12 -11.66
N GLY A 125 0.25 -11.03 -12.07
CA GLY A 125 -1.03 -10.63 -11.54
C GLY A 125 -1.17 -9.12 -11.33
N ARG A 126 -2.23 -8.72 -10.67
CA ARG A 126 -2.48 -7.33 -10.29
C ARG A 126 -2.12 -7.14 -8.83
N TYR A 127 -1.33 -6.11 -8.57
CA TYR A 127 -0.95 -5.73 -7.22
C TYR A 127 -1.78 -4.54 -6.75
N MET A 128 -2.22 -4.60 -5.51
CA MET A 128 -2.74 -3.45 -4.78
C MET A 128 -1.97 -3.35 -3.45
N LEU A 129 -1.54 -2.15 -3.14
CA LEU A 129 -0.85 -1.84 -1.89
C LEU A 129 -1.67 -0.83 -1.12
N SER A 130 -1.73 -0.98 0.20
CA SER A 130 -2.40 -0.02 1.06
C SER A 130 -1.64 0.17 2.37
N ALA A 131 -1.67 1.40 2.87
CA ALA A 131 -1.24 1.76 4.21
C ALA A 131 -2.31 2.65 4.84
N VAL A 132 -2.48 2.55 6.16
CA VAL A 132 -3.45 3.35 6.89
C VAL A 132 -2.74 4.09 8.02
N HIS A 133 -3.06 5.38 8.15
CA HIS A 133 -2.67 6.22 9.27
C HIS A 133 -3.93 6.77 9.94
N ILE A 134 -3.99 6.66 11.27
CA ILE A 134 -5.11 7.17 12.08
C ILE A 134 -4.56 8.09 13.16
N GLU A 135 -5.10 9.28 13.25
CA GLU A 135 -4.76 10.26 14.28
C GLU A 135 -6.00 10.69 15.07
N PRO A 136 -5.85 10.98 16.39
CA PRO A 136 -6.95 11.49 17.17
C PRO A 136 -7.30 12.92 16.76
N LEU A 137 -8.58 13.25 16.80
CA LEU A 137 -9.05 14.63 16.69
C LEU A 137 -9.35 15.20 18.06
N ASP A 138 -9.21 16.52 18.20
CA ASP A 138 -9.38 17.26 19.43
C ASP A 138 -10.83 17.18 19.94
N ALA A 139 -10.99 17.30 21.26
CA ALA A 139 -12.29 17.41 21.90
C ALA A 139 -13.02 18.67 21.39
N GLY A 140 -14.24 18.47 20.88
CA GLY A 140 -15.07 19.56 20.34
C GLY A 140 -15.34 19.46 18.85
N THR A 141 -14.67 18.54 18.14
CA THR A 141 -15.06 18.14 16.78
C THR A 141 -16.10 17.02 16.83
N ALA A 142 -16.95 16.94 15.81
CA ALA A 142 -17.94 15.86 15.73
C ALA A 142 -17.26 14.49 15.51
N ALA A 143 -16.16 14.47 14.77
CA ALA A 143 -15.36 13.27 14.55
C ALA A 143 -14.30 13.14 15.66
N VAL A 144 -14.03 11.91 16.09
CA VAL A 144 -13.06 11.56 17.13
C VAL A 144 -11.74 11.04 16.60
N TRP A 145 -11.75 10.57 15.35
CA TRP A 145 -10.58 10.08 14.61
C TRP A 145 -10.54 10.63 13.20
N ARG A 146 -9.34 10.81 12.70
CA ARG A 146 -9.08 11.05 11.27
C ARG A 146 -8.24 9.92 10.71
N SER A 147 -8.80 9.21 9.72
CA SER A 147 -8.13 8.15 8.99
C SER A 147 -7.70 8.59 7.61
N GLN A 148 -6.49 8.24 7.23
CA GLN A 148 -5.96 8.43 5.89
C GLN A 148 -5.49 7.08 5.34
N LEU A 149 -5.93 6.75 4.13
CA LEU A 149 -5.44 5.59 3.41
C LEU A 149 -4.57 6.06 2.24
N ALA A 150 -3.36 5.53 2.14
CA ALA A 150 -2.52 5.61 0.94
C ALA A 150 -2.66 4.31 0.17
N GLY A 151 -3.09 4.38 -1.09
CA GLY A 151 -3.24 3.23 -1.96
C GLY A 151 -2.43 3.38 -3.24
N ALA A 152 -1.81 2.27 -3.69
CA ALA A 152 -1.19 2.18 -5.00
C ALA A 152 -1.60 0.86 -5.67
N ALA A 153 -1.96 0.91 -6.95
CA ALA A 153 -2.33 -0.27 -7.72
C ALA A 153 -1.51 -0.36 -9.01
N SER A 154 -1.24 -1.57 -9.46
CA SER A 154 -0.71 -1.84 -10.80
C SER A 154 -1.79 -2.37 -11.73
N GLY A 155 -1.59 -2.22 -13.04
CA GLY A 155 -2.19 -3.10 -14.02
C GLY A 155 -1.68 -4.53 -13.89
N GLU A 156 -1.99 -5.37 -14.85
CA GLU A 156 -1.51 -6.76 -14.84
C GLU A 156 -0.01 -6.81 -15.12
N VAL A 157 0.76 -7.34 -14.16
CA VAL A 157 2.17 -7.64 -14.33
C VAL A 157 2.26 -9.00 -15.04
N PRO A 158 2.91 -9.10 -16.21
CA PRO A 158 2.88 -10.29 -17.02
C PRO A 158 3.65 -11.46 -16.40
N THR A 159 3.22 -12.66 -16.71
CA THR A 159 3.98 -13.89 -16.42
C THR A 159 5.34 -13.82 -17.12
N ARG A 160 6.40 -14.16 -16.41
CA ARG A 160 7.72 -14.25 -17.00
C ARG A 160 7.78 -15.39 -17.99
N CYS A 161 7.89 -15.10 -19.28
CA CYS A 161 8.42 -16.06 -20.23
C CYS A 161 9.93 -16.19 -19.98
N PHE A 162 10.36 -17.27 -19.33
CA PHE A 162 11.73 -17.74 -19.46
C PHE A 162 11.90 -18.15 -20.93
N SER A 163 12.42 -17.27 -21.76
CA SER A 163 12.92 -17.69 -23.07
C SER A 163 14.09 -18.63 -22.80
N ARG A 164 13.88 -19.94 -22.93
CA ARG A 164 15.01 -20.87 -23.09
C ARG A 164 15.81 -20.34 -24.29
N ARG A 165 17.02 -19.90 -24.06
CA ARG A 165 17.99 -19.75 -25.18
C ARG A 165 18.04 -21.10 -25.87
N PRO A 166 17.87 -21.18 -27.20
CA PRO A 166 18.16 -22.40 -27.89
C PRO A 166 19.65 -22.66 -27.67
N SER A 167 19.98 -23.83 -27.09
CA SER A 167 21.31 -24.34 -27.06
C SER A 167 21.76 -24.53 -28.52
N GLY A 168 22.59 -23.62 -29.00
CA GLY A 168 23.22 -23.75 -30.32
C GLY A 168 24.10 -24.99 -30.35
N SER A 169 23.87 -25.77 -31.35
CA SER A 169 24.71 -26.88 -31.79
C SER A 169 25.99 -26.36 -32.43
#